data_dbbe53b09df0dc6af6ce69774f8f051b
#
_entry.id   dbbe53b09df0dc6af6ce69774f8f051b
#
_cell.length_a   1.000
_cell.length_b   1.000
_cell.length_c   1.000
_cell.angle_alpha   90.00
_cell.angle_beta   90.00
_cell.angle_gamma   90.00
#
_symmetry.space_group_name_H-M   'P 1'
#
loop_
_entity.id
_entity.type
_entity.pdbx_description
1 polymer ?
#
loop_
_entity_poly.entity_id
_entity_poly.type
_entity_poly.pdbx_seq_one_letter_code
_entity_poly.pdbx_strand_id
1 'polypeptide(L)'
;YEESKSTKSALAHTPDNELYAFPLSSMTGEMFIGFSGLAPLEQLSLLIQVLEGSENPSLNNSDENEGLKWSVLAGNYWLELEREHIVSDQTDNLLKSGIITFSLPEEAFSSHQRMDNALIWIRVSSTKEFNATSRVLGIFSQAIEVVLVDNDNDLSHLKEGLPAQSITKMIARKAGIKGVTQPFNS
;
A
#
# COMPACT_ATOMS: atom_id res chain seq x y z
N TYR A 1 13.15 11.38 40.78
CA TYR A 1 12.35 11.84 39.63
C TYR A 1 13.13 11.47 38.38
N GLU A 2 12.88 10.29 37.83
CA GLU A 2 13.41 9.87 36.53
C GLU A 2 12.46 10.38 35.47
N GLU A 3 12.97 11.23 34.58
CA GLU A 3 12.29 11.66 33.39
C GLU A 3 12.09 10.46 32.45
N SER A 4 10.83 10.12 32.25
CA SER A 4 10.40 9.23 31.22
C SER A 4 10.85 9.81 29.87
N LYS A 5 11.93 9.25 29.29
CA LYS A 5 12.32 9.53 27.91
C LYS A 5 11.21 9.00 27.00
N SER A 6 10.41 9.94 26.50
CA SER A 6 9.51 9.73 25.39
C SER A 6 10.28 9.01 24.28
N THR A 7 9.94 7.75 24.03
CA THR A 7 10.39 7.03 22.84
C THR A 7 9.77 7.74 21.65
N LYS A 8 10.54 8.65 21.05
CA LYS A 8 10.23 9.16 19.72
C LYS A 8 10.15 7.92 18.83
N SER A 9 8.98 7.66 18.30
CA SER A 9 8.80 6.71 17.20
C SER A 9 9.82 7.08 16.13
N ALA A 10 10.92 6.36 16.11
CA ALA A 10 11.93 6.51 15.10
C ALA A 10 11.36 5.89 13.83
N LEU A 11 10.62 6.68 13.07
CA LEU A 11 10.61 6.55 11.63
C LEU A 11 12.09 6.71 11.23
N ALA A 12 12.78 5.57 11.10
CA ALA A 12 14.15 5.57 10.64
C ALA A 12 14.15 6.07 9.20
N HIS A 13 14.25 7.36 9.05
CA HIS A 13 14.50 7.99 7.76
C HIS A 13 15.90 7.58 7.34
N THR A 14 15.98 6.63 6.42
CA THR A 14 17.19 6.47 5.62
C THR A 14 17.31 7.71 4.71
N PRO A 15 18.53 8.18 4.41
CA PRO A 15 18.71 9.41 3.63
C PRO A 15 18.09 9.35 2.22
N ASP A 16 17.66 8.19 1.76
CA ASP A 16 17.15 7.94 0.41
C ASP A 16 15.60 7.80 0.35
N ASN A 17 14.87 8.26 1.37
CA ASN A 17 13.40 8.20 1.41
C ASN A 17 12.80 6.77 1.39
N GLU A 18 13.59 5.76 1.73
CA GLU A 18 13.14 4.38 1.86
C GLU A 18 12.61 4.12 3.27
N LEU A 19 11.47 3.46 3.37
CA LEU A 19 10.87 3.06 4.65
C LEU A 19 10.72 1.54 4.69
N TYR A 20 11.01 0.92 5.83
CA TYR A 20 10.58 -0.44 6.04
C TYR A 20 9.05 -0.50 6.08
N ALA A 21 8.46 -1.49 5.42
CA ALA A 21 7.00 -1.72 5.46
C ALA A 21 6.52 -1.91 6.91
N PHE A 22 7.36 -2.53 7.72
CA PHE A 22 7.11 -2.72 9.15
C PHE A 22 8.26 -2.07 9.95
N PRO A 23 7.96 -1.07 10.81
CA PRO A 23 8.97 -0.49 11.68
C PRO A 23 9.56 -1.53 12.62
N LEU A 24 10.82 -1.33 13.01
CA LEU A 24 11.49 -2.16 14.01
C LEU A 24 10.70 -2.14 15.31
N SER A 25 10.10 -3.24 15.67
CA SER A 25 9.36 -3.46 16.91
C SER A 25 9.79 -4.81 17.50
N SER A 26 9.72 -4.92 18.84
CA SER A 26 9.88 -6.21 19.53
C SER A 26 8.65 -7.13 19.37
N MET A 27 7.60 -6.65 18.70
CA MET A 27 6.37 -7.37 18.42
C MET A 27 6.21 -7.57 16.90
N THR A 28 5.18 -8.31 16.51
CA THR A 28 4.73 -8.45 15.12
C THR A 28 4.69 -7.08 14.43
N GLY A 29 5.28 -6.98 13.24
CA GLY A 29 5.29 -5.72 12.48
C GLY A 29 3.87 -5.32 12.07
N GLU A 30 3.56 -4.05 12.20
CA GLU A 30 2.27 -3.48 11.79
C GLU A 30 2.50 -2.16 11.04
N MET A 31 1.73 -1.94 9.99
CA MET A 31 1.67 -0.66 9.29
C MET A 31 0.21 -0.22 9.18
N PHE A 32 -0.05 1.05 9.46
CA PHE A 32 -1.39 1.64 9.44
C PHE A 32 -1.46 2.70 8.35
N ILE A 33 -2.52 2.64 7.54
CA ILE A 33 -2.75 3.54 6.42
C ILE A 33 -4.14 4.14 6.56
N GLY A 34 -4.24 5.47 6.70
CA GLY A 34 -5.49 6.20 6.82
C GLY A 34 -5.92 6.84 5.50
N PHE A 35 -7.17 6.70 5.13
CA PHE A 35 -7.76 7.23 3.89
C PHE A 35 -8.87 8.21 4.19
N SER A 36 -8.79 9.40 3.59
CA SER A 36 -9.87 10.37 3.59
C SER A 36 -10.74 10.23 2.33
N GLY A 37 -12.02 10.51 2.45
CA GLY A 37 -12.95 10.51 1.31
C GLY A 37 -13.27 9.12 0.76
N LEU A 38 -13.06 8.09 1.54
CA LEU A 38 -13.41 6.71 1.26
C LEU A 38 -14.64 6.33 2.08
N ALA A 39 -15.52 5.50 1.53
CA ALA A 39 -16.74 5.03 2.18
C ALA A 39 -16.79 3.49 2.25
N PRO A 40 -17.61 2.93 3.18
CA PRO A 40 -17.92 1.51 3.18
C PRO A 40 -18.44 1.03 1.82
N LEU A 41 -18.20 -0.22 1.48
CA LEU A 41 -18.59 -0.89 0.23
C LEU A 41 -17.93 -0.31 -1.04
N GLU A 42 -17.03 0.64 -0.91
CA GLU A 42 -16.22 1.13 -2.04
C GLU A 42 -15.02 0.23 -2.30
N GLN A 43 -14.52 0.31 -3.53
CA GLN A 43 -13.25 -0.32 -3.89
C GLN A 43 -12.09 0.65 -3.64
N LEU A 44 -11.03 0.12 -3.07
CA LEU A 44 -9.77 0.83 -2.85
C LEU A 44 -8.65 0.10 -3.58
N SER A 45 -8.01 0.78 -4.54
CA SER A 45 -6.82 0.28 -5.23
C SER A 45 -5.60 1.02 -4.74
N LEU A 46 -4.60 0.28 -4.24
CA LEU A 46 -3.34 0.80 -3.71
C LEU A 46 -2.18 0.34 -4.58
N LEU A 47 -1.49 1.27 -5.22
CA LEU A 47 -0.16 0.98 -5.74
C LEU A 47 0.83 1.05 -4.58
N ILE A 48 1.49 -0.04 -4.30
CA ILE A 48 2.57 -0.13 -3.33
C ILE A 48 3.86 -0.32 -4.10
N GLN A 49 4.73 0.65 -4.00
CA GLN A 49 6.07 0.58 -4.59
C GLN A 49 7.06 0.17 -3.51
N VAL A 50 7.84 -0.85 -3.81
CA VAL A 50 8.87 -1.38 -2.92
C VAL A 50 10.23 -1.38 -3.58
N LEU A 51 11.28 -1.40 -2.78
CA LEU A 51 12.64 -1.66 -3.23
C LEU A 51 12.82 -3.19 -3.30
N GLU A 52 12.58 -3.74 -4.49
CA GLU A 52 12.65 -5.18 -4.73
C GLU A 52 14.05 -5.73 -4.42
N GLY A 53 14.11 -6.92 -3.85
CA GLY A 53 15.35 -7.55 -3.40
C GLY A 53 15.94 -6.96 -2.11
N SER A 54 15.18 -6.14 -1.39
CA SER A 54 15.59 -5.58 -0.10
C SER A 54 15.13 -6.41 1.12
N GLU A 55 14.31 -7.41 0.89
CA GLU A 55 13.86 -8.39 1.89
C GLU A 55 14.98 -9.37 2.26
N ASN A 56 14.80 -10.06 3.39
CA ASN A 56 15.68 -11.17 3.79
C ASN A 56 15.13 -12.49 3.22
N PRO A 57 15.76 -13.07 2.17
CA PRO A 57 15.23 -14.26 1.51
C PRO A 57 15.20 -15.49 2.42
N SER A 58 15.99 -15.53 3.49
CA SER A 58 15.99 -16.65 4.45
C SER A 58 14.68 -16.75 5.24
N LEU A 59 13.86 -15.71 5.27
CA LEU A 59 12.60 -15.67 5.99
C LEU A 59 11.39 -16.00 5.11
N ASN A 60 11.58 -16.16 3.80
CA ASN A 60 10.51 -16.40 2.84
C ASN A 60 10.15 -17.88 2.67
N ASN A 61 10.91 -18.81 3.28
CA ASN A 61 10.76 -20.26 3.10
C ASN A 61 9.73 -20.92 4.03
N SER A 62 8.85 -20.18 4.67
CA SER A 62 7.87 -20.71 5.61
C SER A 62 6.47 -20.82 5.01
N ASP A 63 5.70 -21.74 5.56
CA ASP A 63 4.37 -22.20 5.14
C ASP A 63 3.44 -21.11 4.59
N GLU A 64 2.64 -21.46 3.58
CA GLU A 64 1.69 -20.63 2.84
C GLU A 64 0.66 -19.90 3.74
N ASN A 65 0.53 -20.29 5.00
CA ASN A 65 -0.42 -19.70 5.97
C ASN A 65 0.18 -18.58 6.85
N GLU A 66 1.45 -18.28 6.73
CA GLU A 66 2.15 -17.25 7.53
C GLU A 66 2.51 -16.03 6.67
N GLY A 67 1.50 -15.40 6.09
CA GLY A 67 1.65 -14.22 5.26
C GLY A 67 1.33 -12.91 5.98
N LEU A 68 1.19 -11.88 5.18
CA LEU A 68 0.66 -10.61 5.61
C LEU A 68 -0.85 -10.72 5.81
N LYS A 69 -1.34 -10.10 6.88
CA LYS A 69 -2.76 -9.98 7.17
C LYS A 69 -3.21 -8.55 6.99
N TRP A 70 -4.18 -8.35 6.13
CA TRP A 70 -4.83 -7.08 5.93
C TRP A 70 -6.08 -6.99 6.81
N SER A 71 -6.31 -5.83 7.41
CA SER A 71 -7.47 -5.60 8.27
C SER A 71 -7.97 -4.18 8.10
N VAL A 72 -9.26 -3.96 8.29
CA VAL A 72 -9.87 -2.62 8.34
C VAL A 72 -10.35 -2.32 9.74
N LEU A 73 -10.28 -1.08 10.17
CA LEU A 73 -10.82 -0.68 11.46
C LEU A 73 -12.34 -0.57 11.39
N ALA A 74 -13.03 -1.48 12.05
CA ALA A 74 -14.49 -1.58 12.14
C ALA A 74 -14.92 -1.19 13.56
N GLY A 75 -15.43 0.04 13.73
CA GLY A 75 -15.69 0.56 15.07
C GLY A 75 -14.41 0.58 15.91
N ASN A 76 -14.31 -0.28 16.93
CA ASN A 76 -13.14 -0.31 17.83
C ASN A 76 -12.31 -1.61 17.75
N TYR A 77 -12.48 -2.41 16.72
CA TYR A 77 -11.71 -3.63 16.49
C TYR A 77 -11.20 -3.70 15.05
N TRP A 78 -10.17 -4.50 14.83
CA TRP A 78 -9.63 -4.76 13.51
C TRP A 78 -10.34 -5.97 12.91
N LEU A 79 -11.11 -5.73 11.82
CA LEU A 79 -11.75 -6.76 11.03
C LEU A 79 -10.77 -7.23 9.96
N GLU A 80 -10.41 -8.51 9.97
CA GLU A 80 -9.53 -9.10 8.96
C GLU A 80 -10.23 -9.08 7.59
N LEU A 81 -9.52 -8.61 6.57
CA LEU A 81 -9.96 -8.66 5.18
C LEU A 81 -9.62 -10.02 4.61
N GLU A 82 -10.61 -10.89 4.57
CA GLU A 82 -10.46 -12.22 4.02
C GLU A 82 -10.36 -12.19 2.48
N ARG A 83 -10.12 -13.34 1.87
CA ARG A 83 -9.90 -13.47 0.43
C ARG A 83 -11.01 -12.86 -0.43
N GLU A 84 -12.24 -12.82 0.06
CA GLU A 84 -13.38 -12.20 -0.64
C GLU A 84 -13.29 -10.67 -0.70
N HIS A 85 -12.58 -10.04 0.24
CA HIS A 85 -12.34 -8.61 0.29
C HIS A 85 -11.08 -8.17 -0.47
N ILE A 86 -10.20 -9.11 -0.83
CA ILE A 86 -8.99 -8.84 -1.62
C ILE A 86 -9.28 -9.25 -3.06
N VAL A 87 -9.71 -8.28 -3.87
CA VAL A 87 -10.07 -8.50 -5.28
C VAL A 87 -8.87 -8.93 -6.10
N SER A 88 -7.72 -8.32 -5.85
CA SER A 88 -6.44 -8.68 -6.47
C SER A 88 -5.28 -8.23 -5.60
N ASP A 89 -4.19 -8.99 -5.63
CA ASP A 89 -2.90 -8.63 -5.04
C ASP A 89 -1.79 -8.97 -6.02
N GLN A 90 -1.11 -7.93 -6.51
CA GLN A 90 0.01 -8.06 -7.44
C GLN A 90 1.37 -7.94 -6.74
N THR A 91 1.38 -7.71 -5.41
CA THR A 91 2.62 -7.39 -4.67
C THR A 91 3.39 -8.62 -4.19
N ASP A 92 2.78 -9.80 -4.28
CA ASP A 92 3.39 -11.03 -3.78
C ASP A 92 3.85 -10.91 -2.31
N ASN A 93 2.91 -10.57 -1.43
CA ASN A 93 3.21 -10.29 -0.01
C ASN A 93 4.23 -9.15 0.21
N LEU A 94 4.12 -8.07 -0.57
CA LEU A 94 5.04 -6.92 -0.53
C LEU A 94 6.50 -7.25 -0.88
N LEU A 95 6.74 -8.30 -1.67
CA LEU A 95 8.07 -8.62 -2.19
C LEU A 95 8.39 -7.85 -3.48
N LYS A 96 7.36 -7.48 -4.24
CA LYS A 96 7.47 -6.69 -5.48
C LYS A 96 6.48 -5.54 -5.51
N SER A 97 6.76 -4.54 -6.32
CA SER A 97 5.85 -3.43 -6.58
C SER A 97 4.60 -3.92 -7.31
N GLY A 98 3.43 -3.44 -6.91
CA GLY A 98 2.19 -3.88 -7.52
C GLY A 98 0.96 -3.16 -6.97
N ILE A 99 -0.20 -3.46 -7.55
CA ILE A 99 -1.48 -2.92 -7.12
C ILE A 99 -2.23 -3.98 -6.31
N ILE A 100 -2.68 -3.59 -5.12
CA ILE A 100 -3.63 -4.35 -4.32
C ILE A 100 -4.99 -3.66 -4.42
N THR A 101 -6.03 -4.41 -4.72
CA THR A 101 -7.40 -3.90 -4.79
C THR A 101 -8.25 -4.56 -3.72
N PHE A 102 -8.84 -3.74 -2.87
CA PHE A 102 -9.76 -4.16 -1.81
C PHE A 102 -11.20 -3.81 -2.18
N SER A 103 -12.14 -4.68 -1.80
CA SER A 103 -13.56 -4.38 -1.68
C SER A 103 -13.85 -4.18 -0.19
N LEU A 104 -14.12 -2.97 0.23
CA LEU A 104 -14.31 -2.67 1.65
C LEU A 104 -15.62 -3.25 2.15
N PRO A 105 -15.64 -3.88 3.34
CA PRO A 105 -16.87 -4.35 3.97
C PRO A 105 -17.74 -3.18 4.46
N GLU A 106 -19.00 -3.47 4.76
CA GLU A 106 -19.95 -2.48 5.28
C GLU A 106 -19.49 -1.91 6.62
N GLU A 107 -18.76 -2.68 7.40
CA GLU A 107 -18.21 -2.31 8.72
C GLU A 107 -17.02 -1.36 8.64
N ALA A 108 -16.51 -1.05 7.45
CA ALA A 108 -15.38 -0.15 7.25
C ALA A 108 -15.81 1.32 7.33
N PHE A 109 -16.09 1.82 8.52
CA PHE A 109 -16.48 3.23 8.71
C PHE A 109 -15.50 4.00 9.60
N SER A 110 -15.52 5.32 9.45
CA SER A 110 -14.61 6.23 10.16
C SER A 110 -15.02 6.52 11.61
N SER A 111 -16.19 6.05 12.07
CA SER A 111 -16.68 6.33 13.42
C SER A 111 -16.09 5.36 14.44
N HIS A 112 -14.90 5.66 14.93
CA HIS A 112 -14.16 4.89 15.93
C HIS A 112 -13.43 5.83 16.90
N GLN A 113 -12.94 5.27 18.02
CA GLN A 113 -12.23 6.03 19.08
C GLN A 113 -10.74 5.66 19.18
N ARG A 114 -10.26 4.77 18.31
CA ARG A 114 -8.89 4.25 18.41
C ARG A 114 -7.85 5.07 17.64
N MET A 115 -8.28 5.69 16.55
CA MET A 115 -7.41 6.46 15.64
C MET A 115 -8.14 7.73 15.22
N ASP A 116 -7.60 8.51 14.29
CA ASP A 116 -8.29 9.68 13.76
C ASP A 116 -9.62 9.24 13.11
N ASN A 117 -10.73 9.74 13.64
CA ASN A 117 -12.09 9.36 13.26
C ASN A 117 -12.57 9.98 11.95
N ALA A 118 -11.77 10.80 11.29
CA ALA A 118 -12.06 11.33 9.96
C ALA A 118 -11.60 10.40 8.83
N LEU A 119 -10.90 9.31 9.16
CA LEU A 119 -10.26 8.42 8.21
C LEU A 119 -10.80 7.00 8.32
N ILE A 120 -10.85 6.29 7.19
CA ILE A 120 -10.94 4.83 7.16
C ILE A 120 -9.51 4.30 7.26
N TRP A 121 -9.28 3.39 8.22
CA TRP A 121 -7.97 2.85 8.50
C TRP A 121 -7.83 1.41 8.03
N ILE A 122 -6.78 1.16 7.27
CA ILE A 122 -6.33 -0.18 6.92
C ILE A 122 -5.04 -0.47 7.67
N ARG A 123 -4.94 -1.68 8.21
CA ARG A 123 -3.74 -2.21 8.84
C ARG A 123 -3.23 -3.40 8.04
N VAL A 124 -1.96 -3.44 7.77
CA VAL A 124 -1.26 -4.66 7.38
C VAL A 124 -0.38 -5.10 8.54
N SER A 125 -0.44 -6.36 8.90
CA SER A 125 0.36 -6.95 9.96
C SER A 125 1.09 -8.20 9.47
N SER A 126 2.27 -8.45 10.03
CA SER A 126 3.06 -9.63 9.74
C SER A 126 3.27 -10.44 11.02
N THR A 127 3.15 -11.75 10.93
CA THR A 127 3.57 -12.68 11.98
C THR A 127 5.06 -13.01 11.89
N LYS A 128 5.70 -12.63 10.78
CA LYS A 128 7.12 -12.81 10.52
C LYS A 128 7.93 -11.59 10.97
N GLU A 129 9.25 -11.72 10.98
CA GLU A 129 10.16 -10.61 11.22
C GLU A 129 9.96 -9.49 10.18
N PHE A 130 10.20 -8.25 10.60
CA PHE A 130 9.94 -7.04 9.78
C PHE A 130 10.69 -7.02 8.44
N ASN A 131 11.83 -7.68 8.35
CA ASN A 131 12.66 -7.76 7.14
C ASN A 131 12.29 -8.93 6.22
N ALA A 132 11.22 -9.66 6.50
CA ALA A 132 10.67 -10.65 5.59
C ALA A 132 10.00 -10.03 4.35
N THR A 133 9.69 -8.73 4.41
CA THR A 133 9.13 -7.96 3.28
C THR A 133 10.12 -6.94 2.76
N SER A 134 9.91 -6.50 1.51
CA SER A 134 10.71 -5.43 0.91
C SER A 134 10.44 -4.08 1.55
N ARG A 135 11.40 -3.15 1.42
CA ARG A 135 11.27 -1.78 1.91
C ARG A 135 10.30 -0.99 1.03
N VAL A 136 9.34 -0.30 1.66
CA VAL A 136 8.36 0.53 0.94
C VAL A 136 8.98 1.85 0.52
N LEU A 137 8.85 2.19 -0.75
CA LEU A 137 9.25 3.48 -1.34
C LEU A 137 8.08 4.46 -1.40
N GLY A 138 6.86 3.95 -1.62
CA GLY A 138 5.66 4.78 -1.67
C GLY A 138 4.37 3.97 -1.70
N ILE A 139 3.26 4.60 -1.28
CA ILE A 139 1.91 4.05 -1.35
C ILE A 139 1.00 5.12 -1.96
N PHE A 140 0.27 4.75 -3.00
CA PHE A 140 -0.58 5.65 -3.76
C PHE A 140 -1.97 5.04 -3.89
N SER A 141 -2.99 5.81 -3.51
CA SER A 141 -4.38 5.37 -3.59
C SER A 141 -4.97 5.59 -4.97
N GLN A 142 -6.02 4.83 -5.28
CA GLN A 142 -6.81 4.93 -6.52
C GLN A 142 -5.94 4.71 -7.79
N ALA A 143 -4.98 3.80 -7.67
CA ALA A 143 -4.14 3.38 -8.77
C ALA A 143 -4.90 2.51 -9.77
N ILE A 144 -4.57 2.64 -11.03
CA ILE A 144 -5.07 1.80 -12.11
C ILE A 144 -3.90 1.28 -12.94
N GLU A 145 -4.00 0.05 -13.37
CA GLU A 145 -3.11 -0.51 -14.38
C GLU A 145 -3.54 -0.04 -15.77
N VAL A 146 -2.59 0.39 -16.57
CA VAL A 146 -2.83 0.76 -17.98
C VAL A 146 -1.91 -0.02 -18.88
N VAL A 147 -2.46 -0.51 -20.00
CA VAL A 147 -1.70 -1.22 -21.02
C VAL A 147 -1.60 -0.34 -22.25
N LEU A 148 -0.39 -0.21 -22.81
CA LEU A 148 -0.19 0.48 -24.07
C LEU A 148 -0.86 -0.31 -25.19
N VAL A 149 -1.82 0.32 -25.89
CA VAL A 149 -2.35 -0.19 -27.14
C VAL A 149 -1.71 0.59 -28.29
N ASP A 150 -1.00 -0.12 -29.14
CA ASP A 150 -0.39 0.48 -30.32
C ASP A 150 -1.48 0.82 -31.34
N ASN A 151 -1.67 2.11 -31.58
CA ASN A 151 -2.55 2.68 -32.59
C ASN A 151 -1.74 3.65 -33.46
N ASP A 152 -0.68 3.17 -34.06
CA ASP A 152 0.30 3.99 -34.81
C ASP A 152 0.95 5.09 -33.94
N ASN A 153 1.22 4.77 -32.70
CA ASN A 153 1.90 5.69 -31.77
C ASN A 153 3.38 5.82 -32.14
N ASP A 154 3.97 6.95 -31.75
CA ASP A 154 5.42 7.10 -31.83
C ASP A 154 6.10 6.15 -30.82
N LEU A 155 6.85 5.17 -31.35
CA LEU A 155 7.50 4.13 -30.55
C LEU A 155 8.84 4.59 -29.93
N SER A 156 9.23 5.83 -30.12
CA SER A 156 10.50 6.36 -29.57
C SER A 156 10.58 6.23 -28.04
N HIS A 157 9.43 6.39 -27.37
CA HIS A 157 9.33 6.26 -25.91
C HIS A 157 9.59 4.84 -25.38
N LEU A 158 9.41 3.79 -26.24
CA LEU A 158 9.71 2.40 -25.83
C LEU A 158 11.21 2.15 -25.65
N LYS A 159 12.08 3.00 -26.20
CA LYS A 159 13.53 2.85 -26.09
C LYS A 159 14.09 3.49 -24.82
N GLU A 160 13.50 4.59 -24.39
CA GLU A 160 13.97 5.41 -23.27
C GLU A 160 13.01 5.39 -22.08
N GLY A 161 11.82 4.81 -22.25
CA GLY A 161 10.74 4.85 -21.28
C GLY A 161 10.04 6.23 -21.24
N LEU A 162 9.00 6.35 -20.46
CA LEU A 162 8.31 7.61 -20.21
C LEU A 162 8.76 8.18 -18.86
N PRO A 163 9.22 9.43 -18.82
CA PRO A 163 9.52 10.08 -17.55
C PRO A 163 8.26 10.20 -16.68
N ALA A 164 8.45 10.25 -15.37
CA ALA A 164 7.35 10.47 -14.42
C ALA A 164 6.48 11.66 -14.85
N GLN A 165 5.17 11.56 -14.60
CA GLN A 165 4.15 12.55 -14.94
C GLN A 165 3.95 12.81 -16.45
N SER A 166 4.42 11.93 -17.33
CA SER A 166 4.11 12.00 -18.77
C SER A 166 2.63 11.71 -19.06
N ILE A 167 2.03 10.79 -18.32
CA ILE A 167 0.62 10.46 -18.44
C ILE A 167 -0.18 11.33 -17.45
N THR A 168 -0.84 12.36 -17.97
CA THR A 168 -1.58 13.35 -17.16
C THR A 168 -3.04 13.49 -17.56
N LYS A 169 -3.47 12.84 -18.63
CA LYS A 169 -4.84 12.96 -19.17
C LYS A 169 -5.38 11.62 -19.64
N MET A 170 -6.67 11.44 -19.50
CA MET A 170 -7.40 10.34 -20.11
C MET A 170 -7.92 10.75 -21.49
N ILE A 171 -7.95 9.82 -22.44
CA ILE A 171 -8.56 10.03 -23.78
C ILE A 171 -10.05 10.36 -23.64
N ALA A 172 -10.76 9.66 -22.76
CA ALA A 172 -12.16 9.91 -22.47
C ALA A 172 -12.35 10.22 -20.98
N ARG A 173 -13.10 11.26 -20.66
CA ARG A 173 -13.45 11.58 -19.27
C ARG A 173 -14.35 10.49 -18.69
N LYS A 174 -14.01 10.01 -17.49
CA LYS A 174 -14.85 9.12 -16.69
C LYS A 174 -15.41 9.89 -15.50
N ALA A 175 -16.69 9.71 -15.21
CA ALA A 175 -17.33 10.30 -14.05
C ALA A 175 -16.62 9.85 -12.77
N GLY A 176 -16.38 10.79 -11.85
CA GLY A 176 -15.66 10.50 -10.59
C GLY A 176 -14.14 10.61 -10.65
N ILE A 177 -13.51 10.57 -11.83
CA ILE A 177 -12.05 10.72 -11.95
C ILE A 177 -11.72 12.19 -12.20
N LYS A 178 -11.02 12.83 -11.25
CA LYS A 178 -10.60 14.24 -11.33
C LYS A 178 -9.30 14.45 -12.11
N GLY A 179 -8.43 13.48 -12.08
CA GLY A 179 -7.12 13.53 -12.75
C GLY A 179 -6.44 12.17 -12.75
N VAL A 180 -5.40 12.05 -13.54
CA VAL A 180 -4.53 10.88 -13.62
C VAL A 180 -3.10 11.35 -13.47
N THR A 181 -2.29 10.65 -12.71
CA THR A 181 -0.86 10.91 -12.58
C THR A 181 -0.09 9.61 -12.68
N GLN A 182 1.05 9.66 -13.36
CA GLN A 182 2.05 8.61 -13.40
C GLN A 182 3.18 9.03 -12.46
N PRO A 183 3.30 8.42 -11.27
CA PRO A 183 4.27 8.88 -10.27
C PRO A 183 5.71 8.47 -10.59
N PHE A 184 5.93 7.47 -11.44
CA PHE A 184 7.23 6.89 -11.75
C PHE A 184 7.52 6.89 -13.25
N ASN A 185 8.80 6.72 -13.60
CA ASN A 185 9.21 6.41 -14.96
C ASN A 185 8.72 5.00 -15.33
N SER A 186 8.28 4.82 -16.56
CA SER A 186 7.87 3.51 -17.10
C SER A 186 9.03 2.84 -17.80
#